data_4314e8b98e04c98e68a5e39cde1f606a
#
_entry.id   4314e8b98e04c98e68a5e39cde1f606a
#
_cell.length_a   1.000
_cell.length_b   1.000
_cell.length_c   1.000
_cell.angle_alpha   90.00
_cell.angle_beta   90.00
_cell.angle_gamma   90.00
#
_symmetry.space_group_name_H-M   'P 1'
#
loop_
_entity.id
_entity.type
_entity.pdbx_description
1 polymer ?
#
loop_
_entity_poly.entity_id
_entity_poly.type
_entity_poly.pdbx_seq_one_letter_code
_entity_poly.pdbx_strand_id
1 'polypeptide(L)'
;MSATDTLRDDHKQIKRLDKIVSKSYADLNAGKTIPFSDLEKITTIISEFLDSIHYSREEDSYFPCVASYDHLKKEIRALLIEHEFSRNIAFKITHHLKRWKNGEDSSEPVARFLRTYSIYLNDHISKEEDFFERAEKEILSKEEEKEMFEQFQSDIAITQKLESIVKDLDYLENQPWFKN
;
A
#
# COMPACT_ATOMS: atom_id res chain seq x y z
N MET A 1 -3.06 13.30 -17.52
CA MET A 1 -2.73 12.53 -16.28
C MET A 1 -2.45 13.55 -15.21
N SER A 2 -3.03 13.41 -14.06
CA SER A 2 -2.93 14.31 -12.93
C SER A 2 -2.25 13.59 -11.74
N ALA A 3 -1.96 14.32 -10.66
CA ALA A 3 -1.47 13.69 -9.43
C ALA A 3 -2.50 12.72 -8.86
N THR A 4 -3.77 13.13 -8.83
CA THR A 4 -4.88 12.26 -8.39
C THR A 4 -5.02 11.01 -9.25
N ASP A 5 -4.88 11.10 -10.59
CA ASP A 5 -4.87 9.92 -11.46
C ASP A 5 -3.73 8.96 -11.10
N THR A 6 -2.54 9.50 -10.76
CA THR A 6 -1.39 8.69 -10.37
C THR A 6 -1.64 7.93 -9.07
N LEU A 7 -2.21 8.58 -8.06
CA LEU A 7 -2.58 7.93 -6.79
C LEU A 7 -3.65 6.85 -6.99
N ARG A 8 -4.64 7.10 -7.85
CA ARG A 8 -5.63 6.07 -8.24
C ARG A 8 -5.01 4.88 -9.00
N ASP A 9 -3.97 5.12 -9.80
CA ASP A 9 -3.22 4.04 -10.46
C ASP A 9 -2.42 3.23 -9.44
N ASP A 10 -1.83 3.87 -8.43
CA ASP A 10 -1.23 3.20 -7.28
C ASP A 10 -2.28 2.33 -6.56
N HIS A 11 -3.48 2.82 -6.31
CA HIS A 11 -4.57 2.05 -5.70
C HIS A 11 -4.94 0.79 -6.49
N LYS A 12 -4.82 0.80 -7.83
CA LYS A 12 -5.03 -0.42 -8.63
C LYS A 12 -4.00 -1.50 -8.28
N GLN A 13 -2.73 -1.11 -8.09
CA GLN A 13 -1.68 -2.05 -7.69
C GLN A 13 -1.85 -2.50 -6.22
N ILE A 14 -2.28 -1.59 -5.34
CA ILE A 14 -2.58 -1.91 -3.94
C ILE A 14 -3.74 -2.93 -3.85
N LYS A 15 -4.77 -2.80 -4.66
CA LYS A 15 -5.87 -3.79 -4.75
C LYS A 15 -5.40 -5.16 -5.23
N ARG A 16 -4.38 -5.23 -6.10
CA ARG A 16 -3.73 -6.50 -6.47
C ARG A 16 -2.99 -7.09 -5.28
N LEU A 17 -2.19 -6.28 -4.60
CA LEU A 17 -1.49 -6.70 -3.37
C LEU A 17 -2.47 -7.20 -2.31
N ASP A 18 -3.59 -6.53 -2.09
CA ASP A 18 -4.60 -6.95 -1.12
C ASP A 18 -5.16 -8.34 -1.43
N LYS A 19 -5.41 -8.67 -2.71
CA LYS A 19 -5.82 -10.03 -3.11
C LYS A 19 -4.75 -11.07 -2.76
N ILE A 20 -3.48 -10.75 -2.96
CA ILE A 20 -2.34 -11.61 -2.62
C ILE A 20 -2.25 -11.79 -1.10
N VAL A 21 -2.36 -10.72 -0.33
CA VAL A 21 -2.37 -10.74 1.14
C VAL A 21 -3.56 -11.55 1.66
N SER A 22 -4.75 -11.34 1.11
CA SER A 22 -5.98 -12.06 1.48
C SER A 22 -5.84 -13.56 1.25
N LYS A 23 -5.33 -13.96 0.10
CA LYS A 23 -5.08 -15.38 -0.20
C LYS A 23 -4.02 -15.96 0.73
N SER A 24 -2.95 -15.20 1.01
CA SER A 24 -1.87 -15.66 1.87
C SER A 24 -2.36 -15.98 3.29
N TYR A 25 -3.10 -15.09 3.95
CA TYR A 25 -3.58 -15.37 5.30
C TYR A 25 -4.61 -16.50 5.33
N ALA A 26 -5.45 -16.62 4.30
CA ALA A 26 -6.43 -17.69 4.21
C ALA A 26 -5.74 -19.07 4.09
N ASP A 27 -4.73 -19.18 3.25
CA ASP A 27 -3.96 -20.40 3.06
C ASP A 27 -3.13 -20.77 4.31
N LEU A 28 -2.49 -19.79 4.95
CA LEU A 28 -1.77 -20.01 6.21
C LEU A 28 -2.71 -20.50 7.32
N ASN A 29 -3.89 -19.92 7.46
CA ASN A 29 -4.92 -20.36 8.41
C ASN A 29 -5.46 -21.76 8.10
N ALA A 30 -5.46 -22.17 6.84
CA ALA A 30 -5.83 -23.51 6.40
C ALA A 30 -4.67 -24.54 6.56
N GLY A 31 -3.53 -24.13 7.13
CA GLY A 31 -2.35 -24.97 7.30
C GLY A 31 -1.59 -25.26 6.01
N LYS A 32 -1.85 -24.52 4.95
CA LYS A 32 -1.09 -24.63 3.71
C LYS A 32 0.25 -23.91 3.82
N THR A 33 1.21 -24.37 3.03
CA THR A 33 2.56 -23.80 2.99
C THR A 33 2.67 -22.76 1.88
N ILE A 34 3.19 -21.58 2.23
CA ILE A 34 3.61 -20.55 1.27
C ILE A 34 5.13 -20.40 1.43
N PRO A 35 5.91 -20.34 0.32
CA PRO A 35 7.35 -20.12 0.41
C PRO A 35 7.70 -18.85 1.18
N PHE A 36 8.70 -18.90 2.04
CA PHE A 36 9.17 -17.70 2.77
C PHE A 36 9.60 -16.58 1.84
N SER A 37 10.21 -16.92 0.70
CA SER A 37 10.57 -15.94 -0.35
C SER A 37 9.38 -15.13 -0.84
N ASP A 38 8.21 -15.77 -0.96
CA ASP A 38 7.00 -15.11 -1.44
C ASP A 38 6.38 -14.22 -0.35
N LEU A 39 6.39 -14.68 0.91
CA LEU A 39 5.98 -13.86 2.06
C LEU A 39 6.93 -12.67 2.27
N GLU A 40 8.23 -12.85 2.10
CA GLU A 40 9.22 -11.76 2.14
C GLU A 40 8.99 -10.76 1.00
N LYS A 41 8.64 -11.24 -0.20
CA LYS A 41 8.30 -10.38 -1.32
C LYS A 41 7.05 -9.54 -1.04
N ILE A 42 6.01 -10.11 -0.43
CA ILE A 42 4.83 -9.37 0.03
C ILE A 42 5.23 -8.25 0.99
N THR A 43 6.06 -8.54 2.00
CA THR A 43 6.50 -7.51 2.97
C THR A 43 7.37 -6.44 2.34
N THR A 44 8.17 -6.79 1.32
CA THR A 44 8.96 -5.84 0.54
C THR A 44 8.06 -4.89 -0.25
N ILE A 45 7.03 -5.42 -0.93
CA ILE A 45 6.08 -4.58 -1.66
C ILE A 45 5.36 -3.62 -0.70
N ILE A 46 4.94 -4.09 0.47
CA ILE A 46 4.31 -3.24 1.50
C ILE A 46 5.25 -2.09 1.89
N SER A 47 6.50 -2.36 2.19
CA SER A 47 7.42 -1.31 2.67
C SER A 47 7.91 -0.39 1.53
N GLU A 48 8.19 -0.94 0.36
CA GLU A 48 8.79 -0.18 -0.74
C GLU A 48 7.76 0.55 -1.61
N PHE A 49 6.60 -0.03 -1.79
CA PHE A 49 5.55 0.57 -2.61
C PHE A 49 4.59 1.41 -1.77
N LEU A 50 3.93 0.82 -0.78
CA LEU A 50 2.95 1.59 -0.01
C LEU A 50 3.62 2.69 0.80
N ASP A 51 4.61 2.35 1.63
CA ASP A 51 5.20 3.32 2.55
C ASP A 51 6.14 4.29 1.81
N SER A 52 7.13 3.77 1.07
CA SER A 52 8.19 4.63 0.50
C SER A 52 7.79 5.35 -0.79
N ILE A 53 6.72 4.94 -1.49
CA ILE A 53 6.28 5.58 -2.73
C ILE A 53 4.90 6.20 -2.57
N HIS A 54 3.87 5.39 -2.32
CA HIS A 54 2.50 5.83 -2.31
C HIS A 54 2.23 6.82 -1.16
N TYR A 55 2.50 6.45 0.09
CA TYR A 55 2.33 7.36 1.22
C TYR A 55 3.23 8.60 1.14
N SER A 56 4.46 8.48 0.63
CA SER A 56 5.30 9.65 0.42
C SER A 56 4.71 10.64 -0.58
N ARG A 57 4.09 10.18 -1.66
CA ARG A 57 3.37 11.05 -2.60
C ARG A 57 2.24 11.83 -1.93
N GLU A 58 1.54 11.18 -1.02
CA GLU A 58 0.45 11.79 -0.27
C GLU A 58 0.96 12.72 0.83
N GLU A 59 1.85 12.22 1.69
CA GLU A 59 2.34 12.93 2.87
C GLU A 59 3.22 14.13 2.53
N ASP A 60 4.07 14.01 1.51
CA ASP A 60 5.05 15.03 1.15
C ASP A 60 4.55 16.04 0.10
N SER A 61 3.47 15.73 -0.62
CA SER A 61 2.99 16.56 -1.73
C SER A 61 1.48 16.76 -1.72
N TYR A 62 0.69 15.71 -1.89
CA TYR A 62 -0.75 15.81 -2.12
C TYR A 62 -1.50 16.38 -0.91
N PHE A 63 -1.30 15.80 0.27
CA PHE A 63 -1.96 16.25 1.51
C PHE A 63 -1.53 17.68 1.92
N PRO A 64 -0.26 18.07 1.86
CA PRO A 64 0.13 19.45 2.10
C PRO A 64 -0.53 20.45 1.14
N CYS A 65 -0.65 20.13 -0.14
CA CYS A 65 -1.32 20.97 -1.12
C CYS A 65 -2.80 21.16 -0.76
N VAL A 66 -3.54 20.05 -0.53
CA VAL A 66 -4.96 20.10 -0.13
C VAL A 66 -5.15 20.78 1.21
N ALA A 67 -4.26 20.59 2.18
CA ALA A 67 -4.33 21.18 3.52
C ALA A 67 -4.24 22.71 3.52
N SER A 68 -3.69 23.31 2.46
CA SER A 68 -3.62 24.78 2.33
C SER A 68 -5.02 25.43 2.25
N TYR A 69 -6.03 24.67 1.90
CA TYR A 69 -7.41 25.13 1.71
C TYR A 69 -8.36 24.92 2.92
N ASP A 70 -7.89 24.50 4.05
CA ASP A 70 -8.63 24.31 5.32
C ASP A 70 -9.75 23.25 5.35
N HIS A 71 -10.43 22.97 4.25
CA HIS A 71 -11.67 22.19 4.23
C HIS A 71 -11.51 20.71 4.64
N LEU A 72 -10.41 20.06 4.26
CA LEU A 72 -10.17 18.62 4.46
C LEU A 72 -9.10 18.29 5.49
N LYS A 73 -8.68 19.25 6.31
CA LYS A 73 -7.60 19.06 7.31
C LYS A 73 -7.89 17.95 8.34
N LYS A 74 -9.16 17.73 8.70
CA LYS A 74 -9.52 16.66 9.64
C LYS A 74 -9.35 15.29 9.01
N GLU A 75 -9.79 15.14 7.76
CA GLU A 75 -9.64 13.92 7.00
C GLU A 75 -8.16 13.59 6.76
N ILE A 76 -7.38 14.57 6.32
CA ILE A 76 -5.92 14.42 6.16
C ILE A 76 -5.28 13.92 7.46
N ARG A 77 -5.63 14.53 8.61
CA ARG A 77 -5.09 14.09 9.89
C ARG A 77 -5.48 12.65 10.23
N ALA A 78 -6.71 12.24 9.89
CA ALA A 78 -7.16 10.88 10.10
C ALA A 78 -6.40 9.90 9.20
N LEU A 79 -6.22 10.22 7.91
CA LEU A 79 -5.46 9.40 6.96
C LEU A 79 -3.99 9.24 7.39
N LEU A 80 -3.34 10.33 7.85
CA LEU A 80 -1.98 10.26 8.38
C LEU A 80 -1.86 9.33 9.61
N ILE A 81 -2.85 9.32 10.50
CA ILE A 81 -2.89 8.38 11.64
C ILE A 81 -3.05 6.94 11.12
N GLU A 82 -3.84 6.73 10.09
CA GLU A 82 -4.02 5.43 9.46
C GLU A 82 -2.73 4.93 8.79
N HIS A 83 -1.93 5.80 8.17
CA HIS A 83 -0.59 5.44 7.67
C HIS A 83 0.33 4.94 8.78
N GLU A 84 0.35 5.61 9.94
CA GLU A 84 1.12 5.12 11.10
C GLU A 84 0.63 3.76 11.60
N PHE A 85 -0.69 3.52 11.56
CA PHE A 85 -1.24 2.21 11.89
C PHE A 85 -0.79 1.14 10.88
N SER A 86 -0.79 1.47 9.59
CA SER A 86 -0.27 0.62 8.51
C SER A 86 1.18 0.22 8.76
N ARG A 87 2.05 1.19 9.03
CA ARG A 87 3.47 0.97 9.35
C ARG A 87 3.65 0.02 10.53
N ASN A 88 2.83 0.17 11.57
CA ASN A 88 2.85 -0.72 12.74
C ASN A 88 2.47 -2.15 12.40
N ILE A 89 1.42 -2.36 11.60
CA ILE A 89 1.02 -3.71 11.17
C ILE A 89 2.11 -4.31 10.29
N ALA A 90 2.63 -3.59 9.31
CA ALA A 90 3.70 -4.02 8.41
C ALA A 90 4.95 -4.46 9.19
N PHE A 91 5.36 -3.67 10.19
CA PHE A 91 6.44 -4.03 11.10
C PHE A 91 6.19 -5.36 11.82
N LYS A 92 4.96 -5.58 12.32
CA LYS A 92 4.60 -6.83 13.01
C LYS A 92 4.61 -8.03 12.07
N ILE A 93 4.13 -7.88 10.84
CA ILE A 93 4.21 -8.95 9.82
C ILE A 93 5.68 -9.33 9.61
N THR A 94 6.53 -8.36 9.30
CA THR A 94 7.96 -8.58 9.03
C THR A 94 8.67 -9.17 10.23
N HIS A 95 8.38 -8.68 11.44
CA HIS A 95 8.98 -9.18 12.69
C HIS A 95 8.63 -10.65 12.93
N HIS A 96 7.35 -11.02 12.84
CA HIS A 96 6.92 -12.41 13.05
C HIS A 96 7.36 -13.34 11.92
N LEU A 97 7.38 -12.86 10.67
CA LEU A 97 7.91 -13.64 9.55
C LEU A 97 9.38 -13.99 9.74
N LYS A 98 10.19 -13.05 10.23
CA LYS A 98 11.61 -13.26 10.52
C LYS A 98 11.82 -14.28 11.64
N ARG A 99 11.03 -14.20 12.70
CA ARG A 99 11.06 -15.19 13.80
C ARG A 99 10.66 -16.57 13.30
N TRP A 100 9.59 -16.67 12.53
CA TRP A 100 9.15 -17.95 11.95
C TRP A 100 10.21 -18.56 11.04
N LYS A 101 10.81 -17.77 10.16
CA LYS A 101 11.93 -18.22 9.31
C LYS A 101 13.13 -18.74 10.11
N ASN A 102 13.36 -18.20 11.29
CA ASN A 102 14.41 -18.64 12.21
C ASN A 102 14.03 -19.85 13.10
N GLY A 103 12.88 -20.48 12.84
CA GLY A 103 12.46 -21.72 13.51
C GLY A 103 11.55 -21.52 14.72
N GLU A 104 11.12 -20.28 15.01
CA GLU A 104 10.10 -20.05 16.05
C GLU A 104 8.69 -20.29 15.47
N ASP A 105 7.74 -20.74 16.30
CA ASP A 105 6.34 -20.87 15.89
C ASP A 105 5.67 -19.50 15.85
N SER A 106 5.72 -18.88 14.70
CA SER A 106 5.16 -17.55 14.43
C SER A 106 4.23 -17.51 13.20
N SER A 107 3.80 -18.66 12.69
CA SER A 107 2.91 -18.73 11.50
C SER A 107 1.55 -18.08 11.78
N GLU A 108 0.93 -18.36 12.94
CA GLU A 108 -0.35 -17.75 13.32
C GLU A 108 -0.26 -16.24 13.44
N PRO A 109 0.72 -15.65 14.15
CA PRO A 109 0.88 -14.19 14.15
C PRO A 109 1.06 -13.58 12.78
N VAL A 110 1.81 -14.21 11.86
CA VAL A 110 1.95 -13.74 10.47
C VAL A 110 0.59 -13.73 9.78
N ALA A 111 -0.15 -14.83 9.81
CA ALA A 111 -1.48 -14.91 9.20
C ALA A 111 -2.45 -13.87 9.78
N ARG A 112 -2.46 -13.69 11.10
CA ARG A 112 -3.32 -12.71 11.78
C ARG A 112 -3.00 -11.29 11.37
N PHE A 113 -1.73 -10.90 11.31
CA PHE A 113 -1.36 -9.54 10.91
C PHE A 113 -1.54 -9.28 9.42
N LEU A 114 -1.36 -10.29 8.54
CA LEU A 114 -1.73 -10.19 7.13
C LEU A 114 -3.24 -9.94 6.97
N ARG A 115 -4.08 -10.66 7.73
CA ARG A 115 -5.54 -10.41 7.75
C ARG A 115 -5.87 -8.99 8.21
N THR A 116 -5.24 -8.55 9.30
CA THR A 116 -5.45 -7.18 9.81
C THR A 116 -5.06 -6.14 8.77
N TYR A 117 -3.96 -6.39 8.05
CA TYR A 117 -3.48 -5.50 6.99
C TYR A 117 -4.46 -5.42 5.81
N SER A 118 -5.00 -6.54 5.36
CA SER A 118 -6.02 -6.57 4.31
C SER A 118 -7.29 -5.81 4.69
N ILE A 119 -7.79 -5.99 5.92
CA ILE A 119 -8.96 -5.25 6.43
C ILE A 119 -8.66 -3.74 6.44
N TYR A 120 -7.48 -3.37 6.92
CA TYR A 120 -7.02 -1.98 6.92
C TYR A 120 -6.98 -1.39 5.52
N LEU A 121 -6.32 -2.07 4.56
CA LEU A 121 -6.16 -1.58 3.18
C LEU A 121 -7.50 -1.28 2.51
N ASN A 122 -8.48 -2.17 2.65
CA ASN A 122 -9.79 -2.00 2.03
C ASN A 122 -10.53 -0.78 2.57
N ASP A 123 -10.52 -0.57 3.89
CA ASP A 123 -11.17 0.57 4.53
C ASP A 123 -10.45 1.89 4.19
N HIS A 124 -9.13 1.88 4.27
CA HIS A 124 -8.28 3.04 4.00
C HIS A 124 -8.41 3.54 2.55
N ILE A 125 -8.23 2.67 1.56
CA ILE A 125 -8.38 3.02 0.14
C ILE A 125 -9.78 3.58 -0.15
N SER A 126 -10.83 3.01 0.46
CA SER A 126 -12.20 3.54 0.25
C SER A 126 -12.33 4.97 0.73
N LYS A 127 -11.74 5.31 1.88
CA LYS A 127 -11.74 6.68 2.42
C LYS A 127 -10.94 7.64 1.55
N GLU A 128 -9.81 7.17 1.03
CA GLU A 128 -8.96 7.99 0.15
C GLU A 128 -9.60 8.24 -1.22
N GLU A 129 -10.30 7.29 -1.80
CA GLU A 129 -11.05 7.52 -3.05
C GLU A 129 -12.11 8.61 -2.86
N ASP A 130 -12.85 8.59 -1.74
CA ASP A 130 -13.82 9.63 -1.40
C ASP A 130 -13.14 10.98 -1.14
N PHE A 131 -11.98 10.98 -0.50
CA PHE A 131 -11.16 12.17 -0.26
C PHE A 131 -10.62 12.74 -1.57
N PHE A 132 -10.06 11.92 -2.46
CA PHE A 132 -9.54 12.35 -3.76
C PHE A 132 -10.63 12.92 -4.64
N GLU A 133 -11.82 12.32 -4.66
CA GLU A 133 -12.94 12.85 -5.44
C GLU A 133 -13.30 14.27 -5.01
N ARG A 134 -13.34 14.55 -3.71
CA ARG A 134 -13.62 15.89 -3.17
C ARG A 134 -12.46 16.85 -3.42
N ALA A 135 -11.23 16.43 -3.20
CA ALA A 135 -10.05 17.25 -3.43
C ALA A 135 -9.95 17.71 -4.89
N GLU A 136 -10.14 16.78 -5.84
CA GLU A 136 -10.10 17.05 -7.28
C GLU A 136 -11.24 17.98 -7.74
N LYS A 137 -12.48 17.78 -7.23
CA LYS A 137 -13.64 18.52 -7.70
C LYS A 137 -13.80 19.90 -7.07
N GLU A 138 -13.39 20.07 -5.82
CA GLU A 138 -13.77 21.22 -5.01
C GLU A 138 -12.57 22.09 -4.60
N ILE A 139 -11.35 21.56 -4.69
CA ILE A 139 -10.19 22.19 -4.05
C ILE A 139 -9.05 22.43 -5.05
N LEU A 140 -8.54 21.38 -5.68
CA LEU A 140 -7.32 21.45 -6.48
C LEU A 140 -7.57 22.11 -7.84
N SER A 141 -6.69 23.03 -8.21
CA SER A 141 -6.63 23.56 -9.56
C SER A 141 -5.92 22.57 -10.50
N LYS A 142 -6.13 22.75 -11.81
CA LYS A 142 -5.43 21.94 -12.83
C LYS A 142 -3.92 22.18 -12.83
N GLU A 143 -3.48 23.34 -12.44
CA GLU A 143 -2.09 23.73 -12.33
C GLU A 143 -1.42 22.96 -11.17
N GLU A 144 -2.03 22.96 -9.98
CA GLU A 144 -1.53 22.21 -8.81
C GLU A 144 -1.47 20.71 -9.09
N GLU A 145 -2.52 20.14 -9.69
CA GLU A 145 -2.55 18.74 -10.12
C GLU A 145 -1.40 18.40 -11.08
N LYS A 146 -1.09 19.31 -12.00
CA LYS A 146 -0.01 19.13 -12.96
C LYS A 146 1.36 19.25 -12.29
N GLU A 147 1.56 20.22 -11.42
CA GLU A 147 2.82 20.43 -10.71
C GLU A 147 3.15 19.23 -9.81
N MET A 148 2.18 18.73 -9.05
CA MET A 148 2.37 17.50 -8.24
C MET A 148 2.64 16.28 -9.12
N PHE A 149 1.94 16.14 -10.25
CA PHE A 149 2.20 15.05 -11.19
C PHE A 149 3.64 15.10 -11.72
N GLU A 150 4.13 16.27 -12.14
CA GLU A 150 5.50 16.47 -12.60
C GLU A 150 6.51 16.12 -11.50
N GLN A 151 6.22 16.48 -10.26
CA GLN A 151 7.03 16.08 -9.09
C GLN A 151 7.07 14.56 -8.92
N PHE A 152 5.93 13.87 -9.02
CA PHE A 152 5.86 12.39 -8.92
C PHE A 152 6.66 11.68 -10.01
N GLN A 153 6.82 12.30 -11.18
CA GLN A 153 7.57 11.74 -12.31
C GLN A 153 9.05 12.13 -12.31
N SER A 154 9.47 13.06 -11.47
CA SER A 154 10.84 13.61 -11.49
C SER A 154 11.93 12.63 -11.08
N ASP A 155 11.59 11.58 -10.31
CA ASP A 155 12.54 10.59 -9.81
C ASP A 155 12.52 9.31 -10.66
N ILE A 156 13.56 9.15 -11.49
CA ILE A 156 13.76 7.97 -12.36
C ILE A 156 13.89 6.69 -11.51
N ALA A 157 14.47 6.77 -10.30
CA ALA A 157 14.62 5.61 -9.43
C ALA A 157 13.26 5.10 -8.94
N ILE A 158 12.30 6.00 -8.66
CA ILE A 158 10.92 5.62 -8.32
C ILE A 158 10.25 4.90 -9.49
N THR A 159 10.41 5.40 -10.72
CA THR A 159 9.83 4.75 -11.91
C THR A 159 10.36 3.32 -12.09
N GLN A 160 11.67 3.13 -11.98
CA GLN A 160 12.30 1.80 -12.09
C GLN A 160 11.82 0.87 -10.94
N LYS A 161 11.63 1.40 -9.76
CA LYS A 161 11.13 0.66 -8.60
C LYS A 161 9.68 0.22 -8.81
N LEU A 162 8.82 1.07 -9.33
CA LEU A 162 7.43 0.74 -9.66
C LEU A 162 7.35 -0.39 -10.71
N GLU A 163 8.20 -0.36 -11.75
CA GLU A 163 8.27 -1.45 -12.71
C GLU A 163 8.69 -2.78 -12.06
N SER A 164 9.62 -2.75 -11.11
CA SER A 164 10.02 -3.94 -10.35
C SER A 164 8.87 -4.47 -9.47
N ILE A 165 8.14 -3.58 -8.82
CA ILE A 165 6.99 -3.92 -7.98
C ILE A 165 5.88 -4.59 -8.80
N VAL A 166 5.58 -4.05 -9.99
CA VAL A 166 4.59 -4.67 -10.89
C VAL A 166 5.02 -6.08 -11.30
N LYS A 167 6.30 -6.29 -11.62
CA LYS A 167 6.85 -7.63 -11.91
C LYS A 167 6.75 -8.58 -10.71
N ASP A 168 6.94 -8.07 -9.50
CA ASP A 168 6.80 -8.86 -8.29
C ASP A 168 5.34 -9.23 -8.00
N LEU A 169 4.39 -8.34 -8.25
CA LEU A 169 2.95 -8.64 -8.19
C LEU A 169 2.58 -9.71 -9.23
N ASP A 170 3.03 -9.54 -10.49
CA ASP A 170 2.83 -10.52 -11.55
C ASP A 170 3.39 -11.90 -11.18
N TYR A 171 4.59 -11.92 -10.59
CA TYR A 171 5.21 -13.15 -10.10
C TYR A 171 4.34 -13.83 -9.03
N LEU A 172 3.91 -13.10 -8.01
CA LEU A 172 3.09 -13.64 -6.92
C LEU A 172 1.73 -14.14 -7.40
N GLU A 173 1.07 -13.40 -8.29
CA GLU A 173 -0.21 -13.81 -8.90
C GLU A 173 -0.08 -15.08 -9.77
N ASN A 174 1.13 -15.40 -10.23
CA ASN A 174 1.40 -16.61 -11.01
C ASN A 174 1.84 -17.81 -10.17
N GLN A 175 2.00 -17.67 -8.85
CA GLN A 175 2.39 -18.78 -8.00
C GLN A 175 1.28 -19.83 -7.85
N PRO A 176 1.63 -21.12 -7.74
CA PRO A 176 0.63 -22.19 -7.59
C PRO A 176 -0.28 -22.00 -6.37
N TRP A 177 0.26 -21.51 -5.24
CA TRP A 177 -0.52 -21.28 -4.03
C TRP A 177 -1.55 -20.15 -4.20
N PHE A 178 -1.27 -19.17 -5.05
CA PHE A 178 -2.21 -18.07 -5.31
C PHE A 178 -3.32 -18.51 -6.26
N LYS A 179 -3.01 -19.35 -7.28
CA LYS A 179 -3.96 -19.80 -8.31
C LYS A 179 -4.92 -20.90 -7.85
N ASN A 180 -4.58 -21.65 -6.81
CA ASN A 180 -5.35 -22.77 -6.27
C ASN A 180 -6.07 -22.38 -4.97
#